data_39f227bc18043f734edc91fb34308b5f
#
_entry.id   39f227bc18043f734edc91fb34308b5f
#
_cell.length_a   1.000
_cell.length_b   1.000
_cell.length_c   1.000
_cell.angle_alpha   90.00
_cell.angle_beta   90.00
_cell.angle_gamma   90.00
#
_symmetry.space_group_name_H-M   'P 1'
#
loop_
_entity.id
_entity.type
_entity.pdbx_description
1 polymer ?
#
loop_
_entity_poly.entity_id
_entity_poly.type
_entity_poly.pdbx_seq_one_letter_code
_entity_poly.pdbx_strand_id
1 'polypeptide(L)'
;MAQTNRRPRHAGSPALVPVLPAAAVVPGDGFDELRDAFQTRLKGDRVHFVVLSAALARNQENPTRIFDDLQYRAHRLRGSASIFEVAEIASAANELEQAAATASAGHAENTDPAVWSALVTLVRLMSLGKRARARRIGK
;
A
#
# COMPACT_ATOMS: atom_id res chain seq x y z
N MET A 1 -43.02 -16.18 -0.19
CA MET A 1 -42.58 -15.91 -0.27
C MET A 1 -41.73 -15.20 -0.61
N ALA A 2 -41.96 -15.09 -0.85
CA ALA A 2 -41.18 -14.46 -1.19
C ALA A 2 -40.26 -13.82 -1.28
N GLN A 3 -40.23 -14.02 -1.17
CA GLN A 3 -39.41 -13.59 -1.32
C GLN A 3 -38.47 -12.96 -1.45
N THR A 4 -38.76 -13.10 -1.56
CA THR A 4 -37.88 -12.71 -1.76
C THR A 4 -37.04 -12.07 -1.94
N ASN A 5 -37.10 -12.20 -2.07
CA ASN A 5 -36.28 -11.73 -2.31
C ASN A 5 -35.47 -11.05 -2.50
N ARG A 6 -35.59 -11.06 -2.48
CA ARG A 6 -34.86 -10.52 -2.77
C ARG A 6 -33.94 -9.95 -3.01
N ARG A 7 -34.08 -10.08 -3.10
CA ARG A 7 -33.22 -9.69 -3.48
C ARG A 7 -32.33 -9.07 -3.61
N PRO A 8 -32.50 -9.05 -3.78
CA PRO A 8 -31.54 -8.42 -4.01
C PRO A 8 -30.80 -7.80 -3.91
N ARG A 9 -31.13 -7.91 -3.73
CA ARG A 9 -30.35 -7.47 -3.66
C ARG A 9 -29.52 -7.02 -3.92
N HIS A 10 -29.78 -7.25 -4.20
CA HIS A 10 -28.99 -6.94 -4.57
C HIS A 10 -28.40 -6.28 -4.65
N ALA A 11 -29.11 -6.24 -4.86
CA ALA A 11 -28.50 -5.71 -5.04
C ALA A 11 -27.77 -5.07 -4.96
N GLY A 12 -27.83 -5.11 -4.90
CA GLY A 12 -26.95 -4.61 -4.92
C GLY A 12 -26.26 -4.05 -4.96
N SER A 13 -26.36 -4.20 -5.04
CA SER A 13 -25.56 -3.77 -5.17
C SER A 13 -24.71 -3.21 -5.33
N PRO A 14 -24.75 -3.23 -5.52
CA PRO A 14 -23.86 -2.72 -5.77
C PRO A 14 -23.27 -1.80 -5.88
N ALA A 15 -23.32 -1.81 -5.76
CA ALA A 15 -22.74 -1.02 -5.86
C ALA A 15 -22.05 -0.48 -6.26
N LEU A 16 -22.23 -0.69 -6.69
CA LEU A 16 -21.60 -0.44 -7.26
C LEU A 16 -20.96 0.18 -7.65
N VAL A 17 -21.04 0.21 -7.63
CA VAL A 17 -20.44 0.69 -8.09
C VAL A 17 -19.78 1.13 -8.64
N PRO A 18 -19.63 0.94 -8.69
CA PRO A 18 -18.76 1.22 -9.19
C PRO A 18 -18.61 1.97 -10.11
N VAL A 19 -19.04 1.82 -10.30
CA VAL A 19 -18.99 2.32 -11.07
C VAL A 19 -18.49 3.33 -11.32
N LEU A 20 -18.58 3.64 -11.04
CA LEU A 20 -18.14 4.64 -11.14
C LEU A 20 -16.99 4.94 -11.58
N PRO A 21 -16.45 4.30 -11.34
CA PRO A 21 -15.15 4.50 -11.82
C PRO A 21 -15.18 5.04 -13.15
N ALA A 22 -16.11 4.64 -13.70
CA ALA A 22 -16.23 5.08 -14.98
C ALA A 22 -16.12 6.53 -15.05
N ALA A 23 -16.75 7.07 -14.19
CA ALA A 23 -16.73 8.45 -14.16
C ALA A 23 -15.35 8.87 -14.28
N ALA A 24 -14.60 8.08 -13.76
CA ALA A 24 -13.26 8.37 -13.76
C ALA A 24 -12.76 8.61 -15.14
N VAL A 25 -13.48 8.31 -16.02
CA VAL A 25 -13.07 8.53 -17.35
C VAL A 25 -12.86 9.98 -17.66
N VAL A 26 -13.17 10.81 -16.74
CA VAL A 26 -12.87 12.20 -16.97
C VAL A 26 -11.40 12.33 -17.17
N PRO A 27 -10.97 12.69 -18.32
CA PRO A 27 -9.55 12.80 -18.60
C PRO A 27 -8.95 14.01 -17.94
N GLY A 28 -7.69 13.93 -17.72
CA GLY A 28 -6.96 15.07 -17.24
C GLY A 28 -7.20 15.37 -15.78
N ASP A 29 -8.05 16.33 -15.52
CA ASP A 29 -8.18 16.86 -14.17
C ASP A 29 -8.52 15.81 -13.12
N GLY A 30 -9.46 14.93 -13.42
CA GLY A 30 -9.85 13.92 -12.47
C GLY A 30 -8.72 12.97 -12.14
N PHE A 31 -7.98 12.57 -13.14
CA PHE A 31 -6.88 11.66 -12.93
C PHE A 31 -5.74 12.33 -12.18
N ASP A 32 -5.50 13.59 -12.48
CA ASP A 32 -4.44 14.34 -11.80
C ASP A 32 -4.75 14.49 -10.32
N GLU A 33 -6.01 14.72 -9.98
CA GLU A 33 -6.40 14.82 -8.59
C GLU A 33 -6.21 13.50 -7.86
N LEU A 34 -6.56 12.40 -8.53
CA LEU A 34 -6.35 11.08 -7.94
C LEU A 34 -4.87 10.80 -7.75
N ARG A 35 -4.07 11.20 -8.70
CA ARG A 35 -2.62 11.01 -8.61
C ARG A 35 -2.06 11.82 -7.45
N ASP A 36 -2.52 13.04 -7.27
CA ASP A 36 -2.06 13.88 -6.16
C ASP A 36 -2.48 13.28 -4.83
N ALA A 37 -3.69 12.75 -4.75
CA ALA A 37 -4.15 12.09 -3.54
C ALA A 37 -3.28 10.86 -3.25
N PHE A 38 -2.91 10.11 -4.29
CA PHE A 38 -2.03 8.97 -4.11
C PHE A 38 -0.67 9.41 -3.58
N GLN A 39 -0.13 10.50 -4.12
CA GLN A 39 1.17 11.00 -3.64
C GLN A 39 1.11 11.42 -2.18
N THR A 40 0.00 12.04 -1.77
CA THR A 40 -0.18 12.41 -0.38
C THR A 40 -0.24 11.19 0.51
N ARG A 41 -0.98 10.17 0.07
CA ARG A 41 -1.06 8.93 0.82
C ARG A 41 0.30 8.25 0.91
N LEU A 42 1.07 8.34 -0.17
CA LEU A 42 2.38 7.72 -0.21
C LEU A 42 3.30 8.30 0.87
N LYS A 43 3.21 9.62 1.08
CA LYS A 43 3.99 10.25 2.15
C LYS A 43 3.59 9.69 3.51
N GLY A 44 2.29 9.55 3.74
CA GLY A 44 1.81 9.00 4.99
C GLY A 44 2.24 7.56 5.18
N ASP A 45 2.15 6.78 4.11
CA ASP A 45 2.58 5.38 4.18
C ASP A 45 4.06 5.28 4.50
N ARG A 46 4.87 6.14 3.92
CA ARG A 46 6.31 6.12 4.20
C ARG A 46 6.58 6.38 5.67
N VAL A 47 5.87 7.35 6.26
CA VAL A 47 6.02 7.62 7.67
C VAL A 47 5.65 6.38 8.51
N HIS A 48 4.58 5.71 8.13
CA HIS A 48 4.18 4.50 8.85
C HIS A 48 5.25 3.42 8.77
N PHE A 49 5.84 3.21 7.60
CA PHE A 49 6.89 2.21 7.47
C PHE A 49 8.11 2.58 8.30
N VAL A 50 8.45 3.87 8.35
CA VAL A 50 9.59 4.31 9.15
C VAL A 50 9.30 4.09 10.63
N VAL A 51 8.09 4.42 11.07
CA VAL A 51 7.70 4.22 12.47
C VAL A 51 7.75 2.73 12.83
N LEU A 52 7.23 1.87 11.93
CA LEU A 52 7.25 0.44 12.19
C LEU A 52 8.68 -0.10 12.22
N SER A 53 9.55 0.42 11.36
CA SER A 53 10.94 -0.02 11.38
C SER A 53 11.62 0.39 12.70
N ALA A 54 11.30 1.57 13.21
CA ALA A 54 11.86 2.01 14.47
C ALA A 54 11.35 1.14 15.62
N ALA A 55 10.07 0.79 15.60
CA ALA A 55 9.51 -0.08 16.62
C ALA A 55 10.16 -1.46 16.58
N LEU A 56 10.37 -1.97 15.37
CA LEU A 56 11.01 -3.27 15.20
C LEU A 56 12.46 -3.23 15.71
N ALA A 57 13.16 -2.14 15.42
CA ALA A 57 14.55 -2.01 15.86
C ALA A 57 14.66 -1.94 17.38
N ARG A 58 13.69 -1.30 18.01
CA ARG A 58 13.72 -1.18 19.47
C ARG A 58 13.32 -2.46 20.17
N ASN A 59 12.68 -3.38 19.43
CA ASN A 59 12.28 -4.67 19.97
C ASN A 59 11.42 -4.53 21.24
N GLN A 60 10.56 -3.52 21.25
CA GLN A 60 9.69 -3.26 22.38
C GLN A 60 8.34 -3.95 22.28
N GLU A 61 7.98 -4.40 21.09
CA GLU A 61 6.75 -5.11 20.86
C GLU A 61 7.02 -6.49 20.30
N ASN A 62 6.02 -7.33 20.36
CA ASN A 62 6.11 -8.63 19.73
C ASN A 62 6.36 -8.43 18.23
N PRO A 63 7.49 -8.92 17.70
CA PRO A 63 7.79 -8.69 16.27
C PRO A 63 6.70 -9.21 15.34
N THR A 64 6.01 -10.28 15.71
CA THR A 64 4.97 -10.83 14.87
C THR A 64 3.88 -9.81 14.59
N ARG A 65 3.52 -9.00 15.57
CA ARG A 65 2.50 -7.98 15.37
C ARG A 65 2.99 -6.93 14.37
N ILE A 66 4.26 -6.58 14.45
CA ILE A 66 4.83 -5.61 13.52
C ILE A 66 4.88 -6.21 12.13
N PHE A 67 5.26 -7.48 12.00
CA PHE A 67 5.26 -8.14 10.69
C PHE A 67 3.86 -8.17 10.10
N ASP A 68 2.85 -8.44 10.91
CA ASP A 68 1.48 -8.44 10.41
C ASP A 68 1.06 -7.06 9.90
N ASP A 69 1.44 -6.02 10.62
CA ASP A 69 1.12 -4.66 10.20
C ASP A 69 1.86 -4.30 8.92
N LEU A 70 3.14 -4.68 8.83
CA LEU A 70 3.91 -4.45 7.61
C LEU A 70 3.29 -5.17 6.42
N GLN A 71 2.86 -6.41 6.64
CA GLN A 71 2.24 -7.18 5.57
C GLN A 71 0.98 -6.50 5.06
N TYR A 72 0.13 -6.05 5.99
CA TYR A 72 -1.12 -5.41 5.63
C TYR A 72 -0.89 -4.12 4.85
N ARG A 73 0.01 -3.28 5.36
CA ARG A 73 0.27 -1.99 4.70
C ARG A 73 0.95 -2.17 3.36
N ALA A 74 1.86 -3.13 3.27
CA ALA A 74 2.52 -3.39 2.00
C ALA A 74 1.53 -3.91 0.96
N HIS A 75 0.59 -4.76 1.39
CA HIS A 75 -0.43 -5.26 0.48
C HIS A 75 -1.27 -4.13 -0.09
N ARG A 76 -1.70 -3.21 0.77
CA ARG A 76 -2.49 -2.07 0.31
C ARG A 76 -1.71 -1.17 -0.62
N LEU A 77 -0.45 -0.93 -0.28
CA LEU A 77 0.40 -0.08 -1.11
C LEU A 77 0.63 -0.71 -2.48
N ARG A 78 0.82 -2.03 -2.52
CA ARG A 78 1.02 -2.72 -3.78
C ARG A 78 -0.17 -2.51 -4.70
N GLY A 79 -1.38 -2.61 -4.15
CA GLY A 79 -2.57 -2.40 -4.95
C GLY A 79 -2.65 -0.99 -5.51
N SER A 80 -2.42 0.01 -4.65
CA SER A 80 -2.48 1.40 -5.10
C SER A 80 -1.40 1.73 -6.11
N ALA A 81 -0.19 1.25 -5.86
CA ALA A 81 0.93 1.54 -6.76
C ALA A 81 0.70 0.93 -8.13
N SER A 82 0.05 -0.22 -8.19
CA SER A 82 -0.27 -0.84 -9.46
C SER A 82 -1.24 0.01 -10.27
N ILE A 83 -2.22 0.59 -9.59
CA ILE A 83 -3.20 1.42 -10.27
C ILE A 83 -2.54 2.63 -10.91
N PHE A 84 -1.58 3.23 -10.22
CA PHE A 84 -0.92 4.43 -10.72
C PHE A 84 0.38 4.11 -11.46
N GLU A 85 0.58 2.82 -11.77
CA GLU A 85 1.68 2.38 -12.62
C GLU A 85 3.06 2.75 -12.07
N VAL A 86 3.19 2.69 -10.75
CA VAL A 86 4.50 2.88 -10.14
C VAL A 86 5.07 1.50 -9.88
N ALA A 87 5.58 0.90 -10.94
CA ALA A 87 5.94 -0.52 -10.92
C ALA A 87 7.01 -0.85 -9.89
N GLU A 88 7.98 0.03 -9.70
CA GLU A 88 9.05 -0.25 -8.76
C GLU A 88 8.54 -0.29 -7.33
N ILE A 89 7.64 0.63 -6.99
CA ILE A 89 7.07 0.63 -5.65
C ILE A 89 6.16 -0.58 -5.46
N ALA A 90 5.38 -0.92 -6.50
CA ALA A 90 4.51 -2.08 -6.41
C ALA A 90 5.33 -3.36 -6.19
N SER A 91 6.44 -3.50 -6.91
CA SER A 91 7.29 -4.67 -6.77
C SER A 91 7.95 -4.73 -5.39
N ALA A 92 8.45 -3.60 -4.92
CA ALA A 92 9.09 -3.56 -3.61
C ALA A 92 8.08 -3.82 -2.49
N ALA A 93 6.86 -3.30 -2.65
CA ALA A 93 5.81 -3.56 -1.66
C ALA A 93 5.44 -5.04 -1.65
N ASN A 94 5.40 -5.66 -2.82
CA ASN A 94 5.12 -7.09 -2.89
C ASN A 94 6.20 -7.89 -2.17
N GLU A 95 7.46 -7.52 -2.33
CA GLU A 95 8.54 -8.21 -1.65
C GLU A 95 8.43 -8.06 -0.14
N LEU A 96 8.11 -6.86 0.32
CA LEU A 96 7.93 -6.66 1.75
C LEU A 96 6.73 -7.45 2.28
N GLU A 97 5.65 -7.45 1.53
CA GLU A 97 4.46 -8.21 1.92
C GLU A 97 4.81 -9.68 2.13
N GLN A 98 5.55 -10.26 1.20
CA GLN A 98 5.89 -11.67 1.27
C GLN A 98 6.89 -11.95 2.38
N ALA A 99 7.90 -11.10 2.53
CA ALA A 99 8.87 -11.29 3.58
C ALA A 99 8.22 -11.18 4.96
N ALA A 100 7.31 -10.21 5.11
CA ALA A 100 6.64 -10.03 6.40
C ALA A 100 5.70 -11.18 6.69
N ALA A 101 5.01 -11.69 5.66
CA ALA A 101 4.13 -12.84 5.85
C ALA A 101 4.90 -14.07 6.31
N THR A 102 6.03 -14.32 5.67
CA THR A 102 6.87 -15.46 6.03
C THR A 102 7.42 -15.30 7.44
N ALA A 103 7.86 -14.06 7.78
CA ALA A 103 8.41 -13.82 9.09
C ALA A 103 7.34 -13.98 10.18
N SER A 104 6.13 -13.51 9.91
CA SER A 104 5.04 -13.64 10.86
C SER A 104 4.68 -15.09 11.09
N ALA A 105 4.55 -15.85 10.01
CA ALA A 105 4.18 -17.26 10.11
C ALA A 105 5.25 -18.08 10.84
N GLY A 106 6.51 -17.71 10.68
CA GLY A 106 7.60 -18.41 11.34
C GLY A 106 7.99 -17.83 12.67
N HIS A 107 7.30 -16.82 13.15
CA HIS A 107 7.61 -16.14 14.39
C HIS A 107 9.07 -15.69 14.42
N ALA A 108 9.50 -15.09 13.31
CA ALA A 108 10.87 -14.62 13.18
C ALA A 108 11.17 -13.52 14.19
N GLU A 109 12.44 -13.30 14.40
CA GLU A 109 12.89 -12.27 15.33
C GLU A 109 12.92 -10.91 14.64
N ASN A 110 13.07 -9.87 15.42
CA ASN A 110 13.06 -8.50 14.91
C ASN A 110 14.23 -8.20 13.98
N THR A 111 15.21 -9.08 13.88
CA THR A 111 16.37 -8.88 13.01
C THR A 111 16.26 -9.63 11.70
N ASP A 112 15.08 -10.15 11.35
CA ASP A 112 14.92 -10.92 10.12
C ASP A 112 15.45 -10.14 8.92
N PRO A 113 16.50 -10.65 8.25
CA PRO A 113 17.14 -9.87 7.19
C PRO A 113 16.28 -9.66 5.96
N ALA A 114 15.38 -10.60 5.65
CA ALA A 114 14.54 -10.44 4.48
C ALA A 114 13.56 -9.29 4.67
N VAL A 115 12.99 -9.17 5.87
CA VAL A 115 12.08 -8.07 6.16
C VAL A 115 12.84 -6.75 6.13
N TRP A 116 14.00 -6.68 6.77
CA TRP A 116 14.76 -5.45 6.81
C TRP A 116 15.20 -4.99 5.43
N SER A 117 15.68 -5.93 4.62
CA SER A 117 16.11 -5.59 3.27
C SER A 117 14.96 -5.05 2.44
N ALA A 118 13.81 -5.72 2.49
CA ALA A 118 12.65 -5.28 1.73
C ALA A 118 12.14 -3.94 2.23
N LEU A 119 12.14 -3.73 3.54
CA LEU A 119 11.64 -2.49 4.13
C LEU A 119 12.52 -1.31 3.74
N VAL A 120 13.83 -1.47 3.84
CA VAL A 120 14.75 -0.40 3.48
C VAL A 120 14.62 -0.06 1.99
N THR A 121 14.50 -1.08 1.16
CA THR A 121 14.36 -0.87 -0.28
C THR A 121 13.10 -0.06 -0.58
N LEU A 122 11.98 -0.46 0.04
CA LEU A 122 10.73 0.22 -0.22
C LEU A 122 10.77 1.67 0.24
N VAL A 123 11.25 1.92 1.44
CA VAL A 123 11.32 3.29 1.96
C VAL A 123 12.20 4.16 1.07
N ARG A 124 13.31 3.58 0.61
CA ARG A 124 14.21 4.32 -0.26
C ARG A 124 13.55 4.67 -1.59
N LEU A 125 12.85 3.73 -2.18
CA LEU A 125 12.18 4.00 -3.44
C LEU A 125 11.10 5.06 -3.29
N MET A 126 10.38 5.04 -2.19
CA MET A 126 9.37 6.06 -1.96
C MET A 126 10.00 7.45 -1.85
N SER A 127 11.18 7.53 -1.27
CA SER A 127 11.89 8.81 -1.16
C SER A 127 12.46 9.27 -2.49
N LEU A 128 13.02 8.35 -3.26
CA LEU A 128 13.60 8.67 -4.56
C LEU A 128 12.54 9.13 -5.54
N GLY A 129 11.39 8.46 -5.52
CA GLY A 129 10.30 8.85 -6.40
C GLY A 129 9.89 10.28 -6.16
N LYS A 130 9.84 10.68 -4.90
CA LYS A 130 9.49 12.04 -4.56
C LYS A 130 10.53 13.03 -5.09
N ARG A 131 11.80 12.70 -4.96
CA ARG A 131 12.86 13.57 -5.45
C ARG A 131 12.82 13.72 -6.96
N ALA A 132 12.63 12.62 -7.65
CA ALA A 132 12.59 12.66 -9.11
C ALA A 132 11.44 13.53 -9.58
N ARG A 133 10.31 13.43 -8.90
CA ARG A 133 9.16 14.23 -9.27
C ARG A 133 9.42 15.71 -9.02
N ALA A 134 10.01 16.04 -7.88
CA ALA A 134 10.30 17.42 -7.55
C ALA A 134 11.29 18.01 -8.56
N ARG A 135 12.28 17.24 -8.94
CA ARG A 135 13.27 17.68 -9.89
C ARG A 135 12.66 17.97 -11.24
N ARG A 136 11.75 17.10 -11.67
CA ARG A 136 11.10 17.27 -12.95
C ARG A 136 10.27 18.54 -12.97
N ILE A 137 9.60 18.82 -11.89
CA ILE A 137 8.79 20.03 -11.79
C ILE A 137 9.67 21.26 -11.77
N GLY A 138 10.83 21.16 -11.19
CA GLY A 138 11.73 22.28 -11.07
C GLY A 138 12.28 22.75 -12.40
N LYS A 139 12.11 21.96 -13.43
CA LYS A 139 12.54 22.42 -14.72
C LYS A 139 11.51 23.30 -15.36
#